data_e971eb5315ec0c1dbeb05186468d8866
#
_entry.id   e971eb5315ec0c1dbeb05186468d8866
#
_cell.length_a   1.000
_cell.length_b   1.000
_cell.length_c   1.000
_cell.angle_alpha   90.00
_cell.angle_beta   90.00
_cell.angle_gamma   90.00
#
_symmetry.space_group_name_H-M   'P 1'
#
loop_
_entity.id
_entity.type
_entity.pdbx_description
1 polymer ?
#
loop_
_entity_poly.entity_id
_entity_poly.type
_entity_poly.pdbx_seq_one_letter_code
_entity_poly.pdbx_strand_id
1 'polypeptide(L)'
;MKQMSFADAEYAGKRKQTRRERFLIEKDQVVPWKGLIALIEPHYPKGEGGRPAYPLLAMLRVHLMQNWFGYSDPAMEESLYETTILRQFAGLHLDRIPDETTILNFRRLLEKHELAGGILQVINGYLGDRGLMLRQGTVVDATIIHAPSSTKNKDGKRDPEMHQTKKGNQYFFGMKAHIGVDAESGLVHSLVGTAANVADVTQVDQLLHGEETYVCGDAGYTGVEKRAEHQNRTMIWSIAARPSSYRKHGKKSLIGRMRRKIEYAKAQVRAKVEHPFRVIKRQFGYTKVRFRGLSKNIAQQTTLFALSNLWMVRKRLLNAGEVRL
;
A
#
# COMPACT_ATOMS: atom_id res chain seq x y z
N MET A 1 -9.13 -4.34 38.74
CA MET A 1 -10.05 -3.29 38.24
C MET A 1 -9.26 -2.36 37.34
N LYS A 2 -9.70 -2.14 36.08
CA LYS A 2 -9.07 -1.15 35.20
C LYS A 2 -9.49 0.23 35.65
N GLN A 3 -8.56 1.06 36.10
CA GLN A 3 -8.83 2.44 36.47
C GLN A 3 -9.02 3.25 35.18
N MET A 4 -10.23 3.75 34.96
CA MET A 4 -10.52 4.67 33.85
C MET A 4 -10.03 6.07 34.26
N SER A 5 -9.36 6.76 33.33
CA SER A 5 -9.04 8.18 33.54
C SER A 5 -10.32 9.04 33.40
N PHE A 6 -10.32 10.23 34.00
CA PHE A 6 -11.41 11.19 33.83
C PHE A 6 -11.67 11.50 32.34
N ALA A 7 -10.62 11.63 31.54
CA ALA A 7 -10.73 11.84 30.10
C ALA A 7 -11.38 10.65 29.37
N ASP A 8 -11.13 9.42 29.81
CA ASP A 8 -11.76 8.23 29.21
C ASP A 8 -13.24 8.16 29.58
N ALA A 9 -13.61 8.54 30.82
CA ALA A 9 -15.01 8.59 31.28
C ALA A 9 -15.79 9.69 30.55
N GLU A 10 -15.22 10.88 30.40
CA GLU A 10 -15.84 11.98 29.65
C GLU A 10 -16.00 11.62 28.17
N TYR A 11 -14.97 10.97 27.58
CA TYR A 11 -15.02 10.51 26.20
C TYR A 11 -16.09 9.42 25.99
N ALA A 12 -16.32 8.54 26.96
CA ALA A 12 -17.34 7.50 26.89
C ALA A 12 -18.77 8.10 26.91
N GLY A 13 -18.99 9.23 27.58
CA GLY A 13 -20.26 9.95 27.65
C GLY A 13 -20.65 10.72 26.39
N LYS A 14 -19.80 10.85 25.38
CA LYS A 14 -20.10 11.63 24.18
C LYS A 14 -21.20 11.01 23.32
N ARG A 15 -22.09 11.85 22.79
CA ARG A 15 -23.25 11.42 21.98
C ARG A 15 -22.92 11.08 20.52
N LYS A 16 -21.77 11.50 19.99
CA LYS A 16 -21.43 11.36 18.55
C LYS A 16 -20.05 10.80 18.35
N GLN A 17 -19.93 9.75 17.50
CA GLN A 17 -18.67 9.23 17.03
C GLN A 17 -18.04 10.15 15.98
N THR A 18 -16.74 10.42 16.10
CA THR A 18 -15.99 11.18 15.09
C THR A 18 -15.72 10.33 13.83
N ARG A 19 -15.36 10.99 12.72
CA ARG A 19 -14.96 10.27 11.49
C ARG A 19 -13.74 9.36 11.72
N ARG A 20 -12.79 9.82 12.55
CA ARG A 20 -11.59 9.05 12.90
C ARG A 20 -11.93 7.82 13.74
N GLU A 21 -12.83 7.96 14.69
CA GLU A 21 -13.30 6.84 15.52
C GLU A 21 -14.00 5.77 14.69
N ARG A 22 -14.94 6.15 13.82
CA ARG A 22 -15.60 5.20 12.90
C ARG A 22 -14.60 4.52 11.99
N PHE A 23 -13.60 5.24 11.49
CA PHE A 23 -12.52 4.66 10.69
C PHE A 23 -11.77 3.57 11.48
N LEU A 24 -11.38 3.85 12.74
CA LEU A 24 -10.64 2.87 13.56
C LEU A 24 -11.50 1.66 13.92
N ILE A 25 -12.79 1.85 14.23
CA ILE A 25 -13.74 0.76 14.46
C ILE A 25 -13.85 -0.14 13.22
N GLU A 26 -14.03 0.43 12.03
CA GLU A 26 -14.02 -0.33 10.77
C GLU A 26 -12.70 -1.10 10.58
N LYS A 27 -11.55 -0.48 10.89
CA LYS A 27 -10.24 -1.14 10.74
C LYS A 27 -10.06 -2.28 11.73
N ASP A 28 -10.53 -2.15 12.95
CA ASP A 28 -10.47 -3.22 13.93
C ASP A 28 -11.21 -4.49 13.46
N GLN A 29 -12.30 -4.32 12.74
CA GLN A 29 -13.12 -5.44 12.21
C GLN A 29 -12.53 -6.07 10.92
N VAL A 30 -11.89 -5.28 10.05
CA VAL A 30 -11.45 -5.76 8.72
C VAL A 30 -10.00 -6.25 8.68
N VAL A 31 -9.16 -5.88 9.65
CA VAL A 31 -7.75 -6.30 9.69
C VAL A 31 -7.63 -7.74 10.20
N PRO A 32 -6.91 -8.63 9.50
CA PRO A 32 -6.71 -10.02 9.94
C PRO A 32 -5.66 -10.12 11.06
N TRP A 33 -5.98 -9.59 12.26
CA TRP A 33 -5.05 -9.46 13.39
C TRP A 33 -4.32 -10.76 13.72
N LYS A 34 -5.04 -11.91 13.77
CA LYS A 34 -4.43 -13.21 14.09
C LYS A 34 -3.30 -13.57 13.13
N GLY A 35 -3.52 -13.43 11.82
CA GLY A 35 -2.52 -13.76 10.81
C GLY A 35 -1.31 -12.83 10.88
N LEU A 36 -1.54 -11.52 11.09
CA LEU A 36 -0.45 -10.54 11.23
C LEU A 36 0.36 -10.74 12.51
N ILE A 37 -0.29 -11.07 13.62
CA ILE A 37 0.41 -11.41 14.88
C ILE A 37 1.25 -12.67 14.70
N ALA A 38 0.69 -13.74 14.14
CA ALA A 38 1.42 -15.00 13.92
C ALA A 38 2.65 -14.81 13.01
N LEU A 39 2.59 -13.88 12.06
CA LEU A 39 3.73 -13.51 11.21
C LEU A 39 4.86 -12.84 12.00
N ILE A 40 4.53 -11.94 12.94
CA ILE A 40 5.51 -11.06 13.62
C ILE A 40 6.02 -11.70 14.92
N GLU A 41 5.19 -12.46 15.61
CA GLU A 41 5.46 -13.03 16.95
C GLU A 41 6.80 -13.80 17.05
N PRO A 42 7.24 -14.61 16.06
CA PRO A 42 8.53 -15.31 16.12
C PRO A 42 9.75 -14.38 16.24
N HIS A 43 9.60 -13.13 15.78
CA HIS A 43 10.66 -12.13 15.75
C HIS A 43 10.53 -11.11 16.89
N TYR A 44 9.42 -11.14 17.63
CA TYR A 44 9.12 -10.15 18.65
C TYR A 44 9.84 -10.48 19.97
N PRO A 45 10.41 -9.48 20.69
CA PRO A 45 11.12 -9.72 21.96
C PRO A 45 10.23 -10.42 23.00
N LYS A 46 10.74 -11.51 23.58
CA LYS A 46 10.00 -12.29 24.63
C LYS A 46 10.18 -11.75 26.04
N GLY A 47 10.93 -10.64 26.23
CA GLY A 47 11.07 -9.97 27.53
C GLY A 47 11.96 -10.73 28.53
N GLU A 48 12.98 -11.40 28.05
CA GLU A 48 14.00 -12.03 28.91
C GLU A 48 14.91 -10.94 29.52
N GLY A 49 14.54 -10.49 30.74
CA GLY A 49 15.26 -9.46 31.49
C GLY A 49 14.85 -8.01 31.15
N GLY A 50 14.88 -7.13 32.17
CA GLY A 50 14.59 -5.71 32.02
C GLY A 50 13.08 -5.37 31.97
N ARG A 51 12.76 -4.20 31.39
CA ARG A 51 11.35 -3.73 31.28
C ARG A 51 10.59 -4.62 30.30
N PRO A 52 9.41 -5.15 30.68
CA PRO A 52 8.60 -5.98 29.78
C PRO A 52 8.28 -5.26 28.48
N ALA A 53 8.37 -5.98 27.36
CA ALA A 53 7.99 -5.45 26.07
C ALA A 53 6.52 -5.02 26.06
N TYR A 54 6.16 -4.08 25.18
CA TYR A 54 4.75 -3.75 24.96
C TYR A 54 4.04 -4.94 24.29
N PRO A 55 2.72 -5.13 24.52
CA PRO A 55 1.99 -6.16 23.81
C PRO A 55 2.16 -6.03 22.28
N LEU A 56 2.46 -7.13 21.59
CA LEU A 56 2.68 -7.11 20.13
C LEU A 56 1.50 -6.48 19.38
N LEU A 57 0.26 -6.83 19.77
CA LEU A 57 -0.93 -6.24 19.15
C LEU A 57 -0.98 -4.72 19.31
N ALA A 58 -0.56 -4.17 20.45
CA ALA A 58 -0.52 -2.73 20.67
C ALA A 58 0.49 -2.06 19.72
N MET A 59 1.70 -2.62 19.60
CA MET A 59 2.73 -2.09 18.71
C MET A 59 2.35 -2.22 17.23
N LEU A 60 1.71 -3.32 16.84
CA LEU A 60 1.18 -3.48 15.49
C LEU A 60 0.09 -2.43 15.19
N ARG A 61 -0.84 -2.19 16.10
CA ARG A 61 -1.88 -1.16 15.96
C ARG A 61 -1.27 0.24 15.85
N VAL A 62 -0.26 0.56 16.64
CA VAL A 62 0.50 1.83 16.55
C VAL A 62 1.14 1.96 15.16
N HIS A 63 1.83 0.93 14.69
CA HIS A 63 2.45 0.93 13.36
C HIS A 63 1.44 1.12 12.22
N LEU A 64 0.27 0.47 12.28
CA LEU A 64 -0.77 0.65 11.26
C LEU A 64 -1.38 2.06 11.33
N MET A 65 -1.56 2.64 12.52
CA MET A 65 -2.01 4.02 12.69
C MET A 65 -1.02 5.03 12.08
N GLN A 66 0.30 4.82 12.26
CA GLN A 66 1.33 5.64 11.60
C GLN A 66 1.16 5.65 10.08
N ASN A 67 0.88 4.48 9.50
CA ASN A 67 0.69 4.36 8.05
C ASN A 67 -0.62 5.00 7.58
N TRP A 68 -1.74 4.81 8.30
CA TRP A 68 -3.03 5.39 7.92
C TRP A 68 -3.09 6.91 8.04
N PHE A 69 -2.46 7.48 9.10
CA PHE A 69 -2.55 8.90 9.40
C PHE A 69 -1.30 9.69 9.02
N GLY A 70 -0.26 8.99 8.60
CA GLY A 70 0.96 9.63 8.15
C GLY A 70 1.83 10.19 9.27
N TYR A 71 1.73 9.69 10.50
CA TYR A 71 2.51 10.16 11.63
C TYR A 71 3.98 9.71 11.57
N SER A 72 4.89 10.62 11.93
CA SER A 72 6.28 10.29 12.30
C SER A 72 6.31 9.59 13.66
N ASP A 73 7.49 9.09 14.06
CA ASP A 73 7.62 8.43 15.37
C ASP A 73 7.31 9.39 16.52
N PRO A 74 7.87 10.63 16.57
CA PRO A 74 7.50 11.62 17.59
C PRO A 74 6.02 12.01 17.54
N ALA A 75 5.48 12.29 16.34
CA ALA A 75 4.08 12.69 16.21
C ALA A 75 3.10 11.57 16.61
N MET A 76 3.51 10.30 16.47
CA MET A 76 2.69 9.18 16.95
C MET A 76 2.69 9.10 18.47
N GLU A 77 3.85 9.26 19.11
CA GLU A 77 3.97 9.34 20.56
C GLU A 77 3.09 10.47 21.12
N GLU A 78 3.26 11.71 20.65
CA GLU A 78 2.44 12.86 21.04
C GLU A 78 0.94 12.60 20.84
N SER A 79 0.55 12.05 19.68
CA SER A 79 -0.84 11.72 19.40
C SER A 79 -1.42 10.66 20.34
N LEU A 80 -0.61 9.72 20.84
CA LEU A 80 -1.03 8.75 21.84
C LEU A 80 -1.27 9.40 23.20
N TYR A 81 -0.50 10.44 23.59
CA TYR A 81 -0.77 11.21 24.78
C TYR A 81 -2.02 12.07 24.68
N GLU A 82 -2.22 12.74 23.55
CA GLU A 82 -3.27 13.74 23.39
C GLU A 82 -4.64 13.14 23.02
N THR A 83 -4.64 12.04 22.24
CA THR A 83 -5.87 11.54 21.60
C THR A 83 -6.33 10.22 22.21
N THR A 84 -7.35 10.28 23.08
CA THR A 84 -7.95 9.10 23.75
C THR A 84 -8.32 7.97 22.79
N ILE A 85 -8.93 8.28 21.64
CA ILE A 85 -9.35 7.22 20.69
C ILE A 85 -8.18 6.45 20.09
N LEU A 86 -7.00 7.06 19.91
CA LEU A 86 -5.82 6.36 19.40
C LEU A 86 -5.27 5.39 20.46
N ARG A 87 -5.26 5.84 21.74
CA ARG A 87 -4.87 4.97 22.87
C ARG A 87 -5.81 3.78 23.01
N GLN A 88 -7.12 4.02 23.00
CA GLN A 88 -8.14 2.98 23.09
C GLN A 88 -8.01 1.97 21.96
N PHE A 89 -7.84 2.43 20.72
CA PHE A 89 -7.61 1.55 19.58
C PHE A 89 -6.33 0.73 19.75
N ALA A 90 -5.24 1.32 20.24
CA ALA A 90 -3.99 0.61 20.49
C ALA A 90 -4.07 -0.35 21.70
N GLY A 91 -5.08 -0.20 22.56
CA GLY A 91 -5.16 -0.93 23.84
C GLY A 91 -4.13 -0.45 24.86
N LEU A 92 -3.79 0.83 24.81
CA LEU A 92 -2.80 1.50 25.68
C LEU A 92 -3.49 2.38 26.73
N HIS A 93 -2.80 2.62 27.83
CA HIS A 93 -3.18 3.55 28.92
C HIS A 93 -2.14 4.66 29.06
N LEU A 94 -2.52 5.80 29.68
CA LEU A 94 -1.64 6.96 29.83
C LEU A 94 -0.38 6.71 30.65
N ASP A 95 -0.43 5.75 31.56
CA ASP A 95 0.68 5.34 32.41
C ASP A 95 1.79 4.59 31.64
N ARG A 96 1.45 4.06 30.46
CA ARG A 96 2.37 3.27 29.66
C ARG A 96 2.18 3.51 28.16
N ILE A 97 2.72 4.62 27.66
CA ILE A 97 2.78 4.98 26.24
C ILE A 97 4.16 4.63 25.68
N PRO A 98 4.27 3.98 24.51
CA PRO A 98 5.56 3.76 23.85
C PRO A 98 6.14 5.11 23.37
N ASP A 99 7.40 5.35 23.70
CA ASP A 99 8.16 6.49 23.21
C ASP A 99 8.54 6.34 21.72
N GLU A 100 9.01 7.43 21.12
CA GLU A 100 9.43 7.45 19.70
C GLU A 100 10.49 6.38 19.38
N THR A 101 11.40 6.11 20.33
CA THR A 101 12.45 5.10 20.16
C THR A 101 11.87 3.69 20.13
N THR A 102 10.92 3.39 21.01
CA THR A 102 10.19 2.10 21.01
C THR A 102 9.42 1.90 19.71
N ILE A 103 8.73 2.94 19.24
CA ILE A 103 8.00 2.93 17.97
C ILE A 103 8.96 2.71 16.78
N LEU A 104 10.09 3.42 16.76
CA LEU A 104 11.16 3.24 15.78
C LEU A 104 11.72 1.81 15.79
N ASN A 105 11.98 1.25 16.98
CA ASN A 105 12.54 -0.08 17.12
C ASN A 105 11.58 -1.16 16.61
N PHE A 106 10.27 -1.00 16.80
CA PHE A 106 9.28 -1.90 16.21
C PHE A 106 9.33 -1.84 14.68
N ARG A 107 9.40 -0.65 14.07
CA ARG A 107 9.57 -0.51 12.62
C ARG A 107 10.87 -1.16 12.14
N ARG A 108 11.99 -0.94 12.83
CA ARG A 108 13.28 -1.57 12.49
C ARG A 108 13.23 -3.10 12.58
N LEU A 109 12.47 -3.66 13.52
CA LEU A 109 12.24 -5.09 13.61
C LEU A 109 11.53 -5.60 12.33
N LEU A 110 10.47 -4.92 11.88
CA LEU A 110 9.77 -5.28 10.65
C LEU A 110 10.68 -5.16 9.42
N GLU A 111 11.51 -4.11 9.35
CA GLU A 111 12.49 -3.89 8.27
C GLU A 111 13.58 -4.98 8.30
N LYS A 112 14.16 -5.28 9.46
CA LYS A 112 15.23 -6.27 9.64
C LYS A 112 14.84 -7.67 9.16
N HIS A 113 13.60 -8.05 9.39
CA HIS A 113 13.06 -9.37 9.04
C HIS A 113 12.21 -9.35 7.76
N GLU A 114 12.25 -8.25 6.99
CA GLU A 114 11.53 -8.07 5.71
C GLU A 114 10.03 -8.40 5.79
N LEU A 115 9.41 -8.15 6.95
CA LEU A 115 8.03 -8.56 7.24
C LEU A 115 6.97 -7.78 6.46
N ALA A 116 7.31 -6.68 5.80
CA ALA A 116 6.37 -5.93 4.98
C ALA A 116 5.79 -6.76 3.82
N GLY A 117 6.62 -7.58 3.17
CA GLY A 117 6.17 -8.55 2.16
C GLY A 117 5.21 -9.58 2.74
N GLY A 118 5.54 -10.14 3.91
CA GLY A 118 4.69 -11.06 4.63
C GLY A 118 3.33 -10.45 5.04
N ILE A 119 3.31 -9.18 5.46
CA ILE A 119 2.06 -8.45 5.76
C ILE A 119 1.17 -8.37 4.51
N LEU A 120 1.74 -8.04 3.34
CA LEU A 120 0.98 -8.02 2.08
C LEU A 120 0.44 -9.43 1.75
N GLN A 121 1.25 -10.48 1.90
CA GLN A 121 0.85 -11.86 1.64
C GLN A 121 -0.27 -12.34 2.58
N VAL A 122 -0.17 -12.08 3.89
CA VAL A 122 -1.21 -12.44 4.87
C VAL A 122 -2.54 -11.75 4.53
N ILE A 123 -2.50 -10.46 4.20
CA ILE A 123 -3.72 -9.72 3.82
C ILE A 123 -4.28 -10.26 2.51
N ASN A 124 -3.45 -10.51 1.51
CA ASN A 124 -3.89 -11.02 0.21
C ASN A 124 -4.45 -12.45 0.31
N GLY A 125 -3.85 -13.32 1.13
CA GLY A 125 -4.38 -14.65 1.44
C GLY A 125 -5.76 -14.54 2.10
N TYR A 126 -5.89 -13.71 3.13
CA TYR A 126 -7.17 -13.43 3.80
C TYR A 126 -8.27 -12.94 2.85
N LEU A 127 -7.92 -12.11 1.83
CA LEU A 127 -8.86 -11.63 0.83
C LEU A 127 -9.15 -12.69 -0.25
N GLY A 128 -8.17 -13.50 -0.63
CA GLY A 128 -8.33 -14.63 -1.55
C GLY A 128 -9.28 -15.70 -1.00
N ASP A 129 -9.14 -16.09 0.29
CA ASP A 129 -10.02 -17.04 0.97
C ASP A 129 -11.48 -16.59 0.99
N ARG A 130 -11.74 -15.29 0.80
CA ARG A 130 -13.09 -14.71 0.72
C ARG A 130 -13.56 -14.42 -0.70
N GLY A 131 -12.81 -14.90 -1.71
CA GLY A 131 -13.15 -14.66 -3.11
C GLY A 131 -13.07 -13.19 -3.55
N LEU A 132 -12.33 -12.36 -2.81
CA LEU A 132 -12.19 -10.93 -3.11
C LEU A 132 -11.00 -10.62 -4.02
N MET A 133 -10.09 -11.57 -4.23
CA MET A 133 -8.94 -11.50 -5.13
C MET A 133 -8.88 -12.78 -5.96
N LEU A 134 -9.06 -12.68 -7.28
CA LEU A 134 -9.24 -13.85 -8.17
C LEU A 134 -7.96 -14.27 -8.88
N ARG A 135 -6.99 -13.36 -9.08
CA ARG A 135 -5.68 -13.59 -9.72
C ARG A 135 -5.73 -14.15 -11.16
N GLN A 136 -6.84 -14.00 -11.88
CA GLN A 136 -6.94 -14.48 -13.26
C GLN A 136 -6.17 -13.61 -14.25
N GLY A 137 -6.08 -12.33 -14.00
CA GLY A 137 -5.35 -11.37 -14.82
C GLY A 137 -4.68 -10.30 -13.99
N THR A 138 -3.62 -9.72 -14.53
CA THR A 138 -2.85 -8.66 -13.87
C THR A 138 -2.90 -7.37 -14.69
N VAL A 139 -3.13 -6.23 -14.02
CA VAL A 139 -2.90 -4.91 -14.59
C VAL A 139 -1.62 -4.35 -13.97
N VAL A 140 -0.67 -3.93 -14.81
CA VAL A 140 0.59 -3.34 -14.38
C VAL A 140 0.60 -1.84 -14.63
N ASP A 141 1.10 -1.08 -13.66
CA ASP A 141 1.33 0.36 -13.79
C ASP A 141 2.37 0.85 -12.77
N ALA A 142 2.85 2.07 -12.93
CA ALA A 142 3.84 2.68 -12.06
C ALA A 142 3.46 4.12 -11.69
N THR A 143 3.79 4.49 -10.46
CA THR A 143 3.61 5.87 -10.02
C THR A 143 4.89 6.42 -9.43
N ILE A 144 5.13 7.72 -9.66
CA ILE A 144 6.27 8.45 -9.09
C ILE A 144 5.91 8.86 -7.66
N ILE A 145 6.83 8.61 -6.73
CA ILE A 145 6.83 9.10 -5.36
C ILE A 145 7.98 10.07 -5.22
N HIS A 146 7.67 11.30 -4.83
CA HIS A 146 8.65 12.38 -4.75
C HIS A 146 9.64 12.17 -3.60
N ALA A 147 10.89 12.54 -3.83
CA ALA A 147 11.91 12.67 -2.79
C ALA A 147 12.37 14.13 -2.66
N PRO A 148 12.90 14.54 -1.50
CA PRO A 148 13.48 15.85 -1.34
C PRO A 148 14.65 16.06 -2.32
N SER A 149 14.56 17.09 -3.15
CA SER A 149 15.61 17.45 -4.13
C SER A 149 16.64 18.43 -3.58
N SER A 150 16.44 18.94 -2.36
CA SER A 150 17.34 19.90 -1.71
C SER A 150 18.65 19.23 -1.31
N THR A 151 19.75 19.96 -1.48
CA THR A 151 21.07 19.62 -0.98
C THR A 151 21.40 20.34 0.35
N LYS A 152 20.44 21.11 0.89
CA LYS A 152 20.58 21.81 2.20
C LYS A 152 20.35 20.84 3.36
N ASN A 153 21.20 19.84 3.47
CA ASN A 153 21.21 18.85 4.55
C ASN A 153 22.64 18.68 5.06
N LYS A 154 22.81 17.95 6.16
CA LYS A 154 24.13 17.73 6.78
C LYS A 154 25.19 17.20 5.81
N ASP A 155 24.81 16.37 4.86
CA ASP A 155 25.72 15.73 3.90
C ASP A 155 25.92 16.56 2.62
N GLY A 156 25.21 17.68 2.43
CA GLY A 156 25.25 18.50 1.23
C GLY A 156 24.84 17.78 -0.06
N LYS A 157 24.21 16.61 0.03
CA LYS A 157 23.90 15.71 -1.11
C LYS A 157 22.47 15.23 -1.10
N ARG A 158 21.91 15.03 -2.29
CA ARG A 158 20.64 14.31 -2.49
C ARG A 158 20.80 12.85 -2.10
N ASP A 159 19.67 12.18 -1.92
CA ASP A 159 19.65 10.72 -1.71
C ASP A 159 20.20 10.02 -2.96
N PRO A 160 21.30 9.24 -2.86
CA PRO A 160 21.97 8.62 -4.00
C PRO A 160 21.12 7.50 -4.65
N GLU A 161 20.18 6.90 -3.93
CA GLU A 161 19.30 5.86 -4.45
C GLU A 161 18.07 6.42 -5.18
N MET A 162 17.84 7.74 -5.09
CA MET A 162 16.76 8.43 -5.77
C MET A 162 17.25 9.10 -7.04
N HIS A 163 16.47 9.05 -8.12
CA HIS A 163 16.89 9.62 -9.40
C HIS A 163 15.84 10.55 -9.99
N GLN A 164 16.27 11.32 -11.00
CA GLN A 164 15.42 12.23 -11.73
C GLN A 164 14.77 11.50 -12.92
N THR A 165 13.49 11.78 -13.15
CA THR A 165 12.75 11.34 -14.35
C THR A 165 11.95 12.48 -14.91
N LYS A 166 11.60 12.41 -16.21
CA LYS A 166 10.76 13.37 -16.89
C LYS A 166 9.39 12.75 -17.19
N LYS A 167 8.31 13.43 -16.80
CA LYS A 167 6.94 13.07 -17.20
C LYS A 167 6.27 14.28 -17.84
N GLY A 168 5.99 14.18 -19.14
CA GLY A 168 5.57 15.34 -19.91
C GLY A 168 6.70 16.39 -19.96
N ASN A 169 6.40 17.64 -19.58
CA ASN A 169 7.37 18.72 -19.50
C ASN A 169 7.94 18.97 -18.10
N GLN A 170 7.59 18.12 -17.12
CA GLN A 170 8.04 18.28 -15.74
C GLN A 170 9.08 17.24 -15.36
N TYR A 171 10.06 17.67 -14.55
CA TYR A 171 11.07 16.81 -13.96
C TYR A 171 10.68 16.47 -12.51
N PHE A 172 10.87 15.21 -12.16
CA PHE A 172 10.57 14.67 -10.84
C PHE A 172 11.82 13.99 -10.29
N PHE A 173 12.16 14.23 -9.04
CA PHE A 173 13.21 13.53 -8.33
C PHE A 173 12.57 12.61 -7.28
N GLY A 174 12.97 11.33 -7.25
CA GLY A 174 12.42 10.37 -6.31
C GLY A 174 12.56 8.93 -6.76
N MET A 175 11.55 8.13 -6.43
CA MET A 175 11.44 6.71 -6.76
C MET A 175 10.14 6.42 -7.51
N LYS A 176 10.06 5.22 -8.09
CA LYS A 176 8.81 4.66 -8.64
C LYS A 176 8.33 3.51 -7.79
N ALA A 177 7.02 3.42 -7.64
CA ALA A 177 6.32 2.24 -7.18
C ALA A 177 5.63 1.60 -8.39
N HIS A 178 6.12 0.44 -8.80
CA HIS A 178 5.51 -0.40 -9.83
C HIS A 178 4.61 -1.40 -9.12
N ILE A 179 3.36 -1.53 -9.54
CA ILE A 179 2.41 -2.47 -8.95
C ILE A 179 1.79 -3.39 -9.98
N GLY A 180 1.57 -4.64 -9.57
CA GLY A 180 0.67 -5.57 -10.20
C GLY A 180 -0.62 -5.64 -9.39
N VAL A 181 -1.75 -5.39 -10.04
CA VAL A 181 -3.07 -5.51 -9.41
C VAL A 181 -3.90 -6.57 -10.10
N ASP A 182 -4.73 -7.26 -9.33
CA ASP A 182 -5.73 -8.17 -9.87
C ASP A 182 -6.70 -7.41 -10.79
N ALA A 183 -6.83 -7.87 -12.02
CA ALA A 183 -7.59 -7.18 -13.06
C ALA A 183 -9.09 -7.11 -12.78
N GLU A 184 -9.61 -8.00 -11.92
CA GLU A 184 -11.04 -8.01 -11.55
C GLU A 184 -11.32 -7.11 -10.36
N SER A 185 -10.56 -7.21 -9.29
CA SER A 185 -10.80 -6.48 -8.04
C SER A 185 -10.04 -5.15 -7.96
N GLY A 186 -8.93 -4.99 -8.69
CA GLY A 186 -8.01 -3.86 -8.59
C GLY A 186 -7.11 -3.90 -7.34
N LEU A 187 -7.06 -5.03 -6.62
CA LEU A 187 -6.26 -5.20 -5.42
C LEU A 187 -4.80 -5.49 -5.77
N VAL A 188 -3.88 -4.89 -5.04
CA VAL A 188 -2.44 -5.04 -5.28
C VAL A 188 -1.97 -6.40 -4.79
N HIS A 189 -1.34 -7.19 -5.66
CA HIS A 189 -0.73 -8.46 -5.30
C HIS A 189 0.80 -8.39 -5.34
N SER A 190 1.39 -7.49 -6.11
CA SER A 190 2.83 -7.34 -6.25
C SER A 190 3.25 -5.88 -6.25
N LEU A 191 4.43 -5.61 -5.68
CA LEU A 191 5.06 -4.28 -5.65
C LEU A 191 6.55 -4.42 -5.91
N VAL A 192 7.07 -3.55 -6.77
CA VAL A 192 8.50 -3.34 -6.98
C VAL A 192 8.81 -1.85 -6.84
N GLY A 193 9.77 -1.51 -6.00
CA GLY A 193 10.26 -0.13 -5.83
C GLY A 193 11.58 0.05 -6.56
N THR A 194 11.70 1.12 -7.35
CA THR A 194 12.94 1.45 -8.07
C THR A 194 13.24 2.93 -8.02
N ALA A 195 14.46 3.34 -8.37
CA ALA A 195 14.76 4.72 -8.68
C ALA A 195 13.87 5.22 -9.84
N ALA A 196 13.53 6.52 -9.84
CA ALA A 196 12.53 7.05 -10.79
C ALA A 196 12.95 6.98 -12.27
N ASN A 197 14.24 6.81 -12.59
CA ASN A 197 14.77 6.68 -13.96
C ASN A 197 14.63 5.27 -14.55
N VAL A 198 14.30 4.26 -13.75
CA VAL A 198 14.12 2.89 -14.24
C VAL A 198 12.89 2.79 -15.14
N ALA A 199 13.00 2.10 -16.27
CA ALA A 199 11.90 1.95 -17.21
C ALA A 199 10.84 0.96 -16.70
N ASP A 200 9.56 1.34 -16.79
CA ASP A 200 8.45 0.56 -16.21
C ASP A 200 8.35 -0.85 -16.82
N VAL A 201 8.59 -0.96 -18.13
CA VAL A 201 8.53 -2.23 -18.87
C VAL A 201 9.53 -3.29 -18.37
N THR A 202 10.64 -2.87 -17.74
CA THR A 202 11.67 -3.78 -17.23
C THR A 202 11.28 -4.44 -15.91
N GLN A 203 10.22 -3.96 -15.25
CA GLN A 203 9.81 -4.46 -13.94
C GLN A 203 8.62 -5.42 -14.03
N VAL A 204 8.06 -5.63 -15.22
CA VAL A 204 6.84 -6.42 -15.40
C VAL A 204 7.00 -7.85 -14.91
N ASP A 205 8.13 -8.49 -15.20
CA ASP A 205 8.39 -9.88 -14.80
C ASP A 205 8.23 -10.11 -13.28
N GLN A 206 8.73 -9.16 -12.48
CA GLN A 206 8.65 -9.20 -11.02
C GLN A 206 7.25 -8.86 -10.47
N LEU A 207 6.37 -8.31 -11.31
CA LEU A 207 5.00 -7.95 -10.92
C LEU A 207 4.01 -9.08 -11.18
N LEU A 208 4.39 -10.09 -11.96
CA LEU A 208 3.54 -11.21 -12.30
C LEU A 208 3.65 -12.33 -11.27
N HIS A 209 2.53 -13.01 -11.00
CA HIS A 209 2.48 -14.16 -10.08
C HIS A 209 2.60 -15.53 -10.79
N GLY A 210 2.60 -15.54 -12.14
CA GLY A 210 2.83 -16.72 -12.94
C GLY A 210 1.59 -17.50 -13.38
N GLU A 211 0.42 -17.21 -12.83
CA GLU A 211 -0.86 -17.89 -13.14
C GLU A 211 -1.80 -16.99 -13.98
N GLU A 212 -1.28 -15.88 -14.51
CA GLU A 212 -2.07 -14.96 -15.32
C GLU A 212 -2.52 -15.58 -16.65
N THR A 213 -3.80 -15.44 -16.95
CA THR A 213 -4.34 -15.71 -18.29
C THR A 213 -4.19 -14.51 -19.22
N TYR A 214 -4.16 -13.29 -18.66
CA TYR A 214 -3.92 -12.05 -19.41
C TYR A 214 -3.25 -10.98 -18.54
N VAL A 215 -2.50 -10.09 -19.22
CA VAL A 215 -1.83 -8.94 -18.60
C VAL A 215 -2.20 -7.67 -19.34
N CYS A 216 -2.64 -6.65 -18.59
CA CYS A 216 -2.97 -5.34 -19.11
C CYS A 216 -1.93 -4.29 -18.70
N GLY A 217 -1.56 -3.42 -19.63
CA GLY A 217 -0.65 -2.30 -19.38
C GLY A 217 -0.96 -1.09 -20.25
N ASP A 218 -0.38 0.05 -19.92
CA ASP A 218 -0.52 1.25 -20.75
C ASP A 218 0.42 1.20 -21.96
N ALA A 219 0.37 2.23 -22.81
CA ALA A 219 1.21 2.32 -24.00
C ALA A 219 2.72 2.44 -23.70
N GLY A 220 3.11 2.69 -22.44
CA GLY A 220 4.49 2.67 -21.97
C GLY A 220 5.08 1.26 -21.92
N TYR A 221 4.23 0.24 -21.82
CA TYR A 221 4.60 -1.18 -21.81
C TYR A 221 4.63 -1.83 -23.20
N THR A 222 4.54 -1.03 -24.29
CA THR A 222 4.60 -1.56 -25.67
C THR A 222 5.91 -2.34 -25.88
N GLY A 223 5.78 -3.56 -26.39
CA GLY A 223 6.91 -4.46 -26.67
C GLY A 223 7.31 -5.36 -25.49
N VAL A 224 6.57 -5.31 -24.36
CA VAL A 224 6.81 -6.20 -23.22
C VAL A 224 6.78 -7.66 -23.60
N GLU A 225 5.89 -8.06 -24.52
CA GLU A 225 5.71 -9.41 -25.01
C GLU A 225 6.94 -9.98 -25.77
N LYS A 226 7.79 -9.07 -26.28
CA LYS A 226 8.99 -9.41 -27.07
C LYS A 226 10.26 -9.55 -26.22
N ARG A 227 10.18 -9.25 -24.93
CA ARG A 227 11.33 -9.35 -24.05
C ARG A 227 11.66 -10.80 -23.74
N ALA A 228 12.96 -11.09 -23.54
CA ALA A 228 13.45 -12.44 -23.32
C ALA A 228 12.75 -13.17 -22.15
N GLU A 229 12.51 -12.45 -21.07
CA GLU A 229 11.84 -12.95 -19.85
C GLU A 229 10.37 -13.36 -20.07
N HIS A 230 9.76 -12.94 -21.19
CA HIS A 230 8.35 -13.22 -21.50
C HIS A 230 8.10 -14.13 -22.69
N GLN A 231 9.16 -14.54 -23.44
CA GLN A 231 9.03 -15.32 -24.67
C GLN A 231 8.32 -16.68 -24.49
N ASN A 232 8.47 -17.31 -23.32
CA ASN A 232 7.88 -18.62 -23.03
C ASN A 232 6.54 -18.54 -22.27
N ARG A 233 5.95 -17.34 -22.13
CA ARG A 233 4.70 -17.15 -21.41
C ARG A 233 3.50 -17.19 -22.37
N THR A 234 2.49 -17.97 -22.03
CA THR A 234 1.30 -18.21 -22.87
C THR A 234 0.15 -17.21 -22.64
N MET A 235 0.32 -16.27 -21.69
CA MET A 235 -0.71 -15.29 -21.36
C MET A 235 -0.98 -14.30 -22.49
N ILE A 236 -2.17 -13.73 -22.51
CA ILE A 236 -2.59 -12.71 -23.47
C ILE A 236 -2.10 -11.32 -23.01
N TRP A 237 -1.29 -10.67 -23.84
CA TRP A 237 -0.86 -9.29 -23.59
C TRP A 237 -1.86 -8.27 -24.13
N SER A 238 -2.49 -7.52 -23.25
CA SER A 238 -3.49 -6.48 -23.56
C SER A 238 -2.92 -5.09 -23.31
N ILE A 239 -1.88 -4.73 -24.06
CA ILE A 239 -1.23 -3.43 -23.96
C ILE A 239 -2.02 -2.39 -24.74
N ALA A 240 -2.25 -1.21 -24.15
CA ALA A 240 -2.97 -0.12 -24.80
C ALA A 240 -2.19 0.42 -26.00
N ALA A 241 -2.88 0.63 -27.11
CA ALA A 241 -2.26 1.21 -28.28
C ALA A 241 -2.11 2.74 -28.14
N ARG A 242 -1.00 3.29 -28.65
CA ARG A 242 -0.82 4.74 -28.72
C ARG A 242 -1.91 5.37 -29.59
N PRO A 243 -2.50 6.51 -29.22
CA PRO A 243 -3.56 7.16 -29.99
C PRO A 243 -3.20 7.41 -31.46
N SER A 244 -1.93 7.65 -31.76
CA SER A 244 -1.44 7.82 -33.14
C SER A 244 -1.62 6.59 -34.01
N SER A 245 -1.60 5.38 -33.46
CA SER A 245 -1.72 4.12 -34.22
C SER A 245 -3.13 3.87 -34.76
N TYR A 246 -4.17 4.28 -34.05
CA TYR A 246 -5.56 4.06 -34.46
C TYR A 246 -6.25 5.32 -35.01
N ARG A 247 -5.65 6.50 -34.86
CA ARG A 247 -6.14 7.75 -35.51
C ARG A 247 -6.08 7.66 -37.05
N LYS A 248 -5.17 6.85 -37.60
CA LYS A 248 -5.06 6.58 -39.03
C LYS A 248 -6.34 6.03 -39.67
N HIS A 249 -7.16 5.34 -38.87
CA HIS A 249 -8.45 4.83 -39.34
C HIS A 249 -9.55 5.86 -39.07
N GLY A 250 -10.26 6.28 -40.11
CA GLY A 250 -11.33 7.27 -40.02
C GLY A 250 -12.34 6.90 -38.90
N LYS A 251 -12.87 7.92 -38.21
CA LYS A 251 -13.81 7.70 -37.08
C LYS A 251 -15.09 6.94 -37.50
N LYS A 252 -15.52 7.13 -38.73
CA LYS A 252 -16.74 6.52 -39.29
C LYS A 252 -16.52 5.12 -39.88
N SER A 253 -15.27 4.71 -40.17
CA SER A 253 -14.97 3.37 -40.69
C SER A 253 -15.31 2.28 -39.69
N LEU A 254 -15.71 1.10 -40.12
CA LEU A 254 -16.00 -0.06 -39.26
C LEU A 254 -14.79 -0.43 -38.42
N ILE A 255 -13.60 -0.54 -39.06
CA ILE A 255 -12.34 -0.85 -38.42
C ILE A 255 -11.99 0.22 -37.35
N GLY A 256 -12.17 1.50 -37.67
CA GLY A 256 -11.90 2.58 -36.72
C GLY A 256 -12.83 2.57 -35.50
N ARG A 257 -14.12 2.19 -35.68
CA ARG A 257 -15.07 2.01 -34.58
C ARG A 257 -14.73 0.82 -33.71
N MET A 258 -14.42 -0.33 -34.32
CA MET A 258 -14.05 -1.55 -33.57
C MET A 258 -12.78 -1.34 -32.75
N ARG A 259 -11.71 -0.76 -33.32
CA ARG A 259 -10.47 -0.46 -32.60
C ARG A 259 -10.71 0.46 -31.42
N ARG A 260 -11.53 1.51 -31.57
CA ARG A 260 -11.85 2.41 -30.44
C ARG A 260 -12.62 1.71 -29.34
N LYS A 261 -13.55 0.79 -29.68
CA LYS A 261 -14.26 -0.03 -28.67
C LYS A 261 -13.28 -0.91 -27.89
N ILE A 262 -12.34 -1.55 -28.57
CA ILE A 262 -11.30 -2.39 -27.92
C ILE A 262 -10.42 -1.52 -26.99
N GLU A 263 -9.92 -0.38 -27.46
CA GLU A 263 -9.09 0.51 -26.63
C GLU A 263 -9.89 1.10 -25.45
N TYR A 264 -11.17 1.36 -25.63
CA TYR A 264 -12.06 1.78 -24.54
C TYR A 264 -12.20 0.67 -23.48
N ALA A 265 -12.42 -0.58 -23.88
CA ALA A 265 -12.50 -1.72 -22.95
C ALA A 265 -11.17 -1.92 -22.19
N LYS A 266 -10.03 -1.84 -22.90
CA LYS A 266 -8.71 -1.86 -22.25
C LYS A 266 -8.54 -0.74 -21.23
N ALA A 267 -8.98 0.47 -21.55
CA ALA A 267 -8.91 1.61 -20.64
C ALA A 267 -9.77 1.42 -19.38
N GLN A 268 -10.94 0.80 -19.49
CA GLN A 268 -11.79 0.48 -18.34
C GLN A 268 -11.12 -0.51 -17.38
N VAL A 269 -10.50 -1.57 -17.90
CA VAL A 269 -9.76 -2.53 -17.07
C VAL A 269 -8.58 -1.84 -16.38
N ARG A 270 -7.80 -1.05 -17.14
CA ARG A 270 -6.65 -0.31 -16.61
C ARG A 270 -7.00 0.74 -15.55
N ALA A 271 -8.19 1.33 -15.62
CA ALA A 271 -8.62 2.31 -14.63
C ALA A 271 -8.60 1.75 -13.18
N LYS A 272 -8.67 0.43 -13.02
CA LYS A 272 -8.64 -0.23 -11.72
C LYS A 272 -7.31 -0.03 -10.98
N VAL A 273 -6.17 0.05 -11.69
CA VAL A 273 -4.85 0.26 -11.09
C VAL A 273 -4.68 1.64 -10.45
N GLU A 274 -5.46 2.62 -10.88
CA GLU A 274 -5.45 3.96 -10.30
C GLU A 274 -6.06 4.02 -8.88
N HIS A 275 -6.91 3.05 -8.54
CA HIS A 275 -7.57 3.04 -7.23
C HIS A 275 -6.59 2.88 -6.07
N PRO A 276 -5.69 1.88 -6.01
CA PRO A 276 -4.71 1.78 -4.93
C PRO A 276 -3.77 2.99 -4.88
N PHE A 277 -3.34 3.55 -6.01
CA PHE A 277 -2.56 4.80 -6.01
C PHE A 277 -3.33 5.97 -5.39
N ARG A 278 -4.61 6.10 -5.69
CA ARG A 278 -5.47 7.11 -5.06
C ARG A 278 -5.59 6.89 -3.56
N VAL A 279 -5.74 5.65 -3.10
CA VAL A 279 -5.86 5.35 -1.66
C VAL A 279 -4.59 5.77 -0.93
N ILE A 280 -3.41 5.31 -1.35
CA ILE A 280 -2.17 5.65 -0.65
C ILE A 280 -1.88 7.17 -0.68
N LYS A 281 -2.15 7.85 -1.82
CA LYS A 281 -1.84 9.28 -1.97
C LYS A 281 -2.88 10.20 -1.33
N ARG A 282 -4.17 9.87 -1.40
CA ARG A 282 -5.26 10.76 -0.95
C ARG A 282 -5.84 10.38 0.41
N GLN A 283 -5.98 9.08 0.71
CA GLN A 283 -6.52 8.64 1.99
C GLN A 283 -5.43 8.54 3.07
N PHE A 284 -4.24 8.03 2.71
CA PHE A 284 -3.13 7.85 3.65
C PHE A 284 -2.08 8.98 3.57
N GLY A 285 -2.22 9.91 2.61
CA GLY A 285 -1.35 11.09 2.48
C GLY A 285 0.09 10.81 2.04
N TYR A 286 0.37 9.63 1.47
CA TYR A 286 1.71 9.24 1.05
C TYR A 286 2.03 9.77 -0.36
N THR A 287 2.48 11.00 -0.46
CA THR A 287 2.87 11.65 -1.73
C THR A 287 4.37 11.84 -1.90
N LYS A 288 5.11 11.73 -0.80
CA LYS A 288 6.58 11.87 -0.73
C LYS A 288 7.17 10.74 0.09
N VAL A 289 8.40 10.34 -0.22
CA VAL A 289 9.18 9.41 0.60
C VAL A 289 9.39 10.00 2.00
N ARG A 290 9.43 9.14 3.01
CA ARG A 290 9.61 9.53 4.41
C ARG A 290 10.99 9.18 4.93
N PHE A 291 11.63 8.22 4.31
CA PHE A 291 12.93 7.71 4.71
C PHE A 291 13.97 7.97 3.63
N ARG A 292 15.25 7.95 4.02
CA ARG A 292 16.37 7.96 3.08
C ARG A 292 16.62 6.52 2.60
N GLY A 293 16.93 6.35 1.32
CA GLY A 293 17.16 5.07 0.67
C GLY A 293 15.89 4.40 0.14
N LEU A 294 16.03 3.41 -0.74
CA LEU A 294 14.92 2.69 -1.36
C LEU A 294 14.28 1.67 -0.41
N SER A 295 15.09 0.85 0.26
CA SER A 295 14.60 -0.30 1.04
C SER A 295 13.51 0.06 2.06
N LYS A 296 13.74 1.06 2.91
CA LYS A 296 12.77 1.51 3.92
C LYS A 296 11.48 2.07 3.32
N ASN A 297 11.61 2.80 2.21
CA ASN A 297 10.45 3.34 1.50
C ASN A 297 9.66 2.24 0.78
N ILE A 298 10.32 1.21 0.25
CA ILE A 298 9.67 0.03 -0.34
C ILE A 298 8.90 -0.73 0.74
N ALA A 299 9.50 -1.01 1.90
CA ALA A 299 8.83 -1.66 3.01
C ALA A 299 7.58 -0.88 3.47
N GLN A 300 7.68 0.44 3.57
CA GLN A 300 6.54 1.30 3.89
C GLN A 300 5.46 1.24 2.80
N GLN A 301 5.84 1.33 1.53
CA GLN A 301 4.88 1.25 0.42
C GLN A 301 4.19 -0.10 0.37
N THR A 302 4.91 -1.19 0.60
CA THR A 302 4.33 -2.55 0.66
C THR A 302 3.25 -2.63 1.73
N THR A 303 3.52 -2.11 2.93
CA THR A 303 2.52 -2.01 4.00
C THR A 303 1.33 -1.13 3.60
N LEU A 304 1.57 0.04 3.01
CA LEU A 304 0.51 0.95 2.56
C LEU A 304 -0.38 0.31 1.49
N PHE A 305 0.17 -0.44 0.53
CA PHE A 305 -0.62 -1.13 -0.48
C PHE A 305 -1.41 -2.30 0.12
N ALA A 306 -0.85 -3.04 1.07
CA ALA A 306 -1.58 -4.05 1.84
C ALA A 306 -2.80 -3.43 2.56
N LEU A 307 -2.60 -2.30 3.22
CA LEU A 307 -3.68 -1.55 3.88
C LEU A 307 -4.67 -0.93 2.88
N SER A 308 -4.21 -0.57 1.68
CA SER A 308 -5.10 -0.07 0.62
C SER A 308 -6.05 -1.17 0.12
N ASN A 309 -5.60 -2.42 0.05
CA ASN A 309 -6.44 -3.55 -0.30
C ASN A 309 -7.61 -3.71 0.69
N LEU A 310 -7.31 -3.70 1.99
CA LEU A 310 -8.36 -3.72 3.03
C LEU A 310 -9.30 -2.51 2.94
N TRP A 311 -8.76 -1.32 2.65
CA TRP A 311 -9.58 -0.12 2.47
C TRP A 311 -10.56 -0.25 1.30
N MET A 312 -10.11 -0.76 0.17
CA MET A 312 -10.91 -0.88 -1.05
C MET A 312 -12.09 -1.84 -0.87
N VAL A 313 -11.90 -2.95 -0.16
CA VAL A 313 -12.93 -3.98 0.03
C VAL A 313 -13.63 -3.92 1.39
N ARG A 314 -13.32 -2.93 2.24
CA ARG A 314 -13.83 -2.86 3.62
C ARG A 314 -15.33 -3.03 3.77
N LYS A 315 -16.13 -2.42 2.87
CA LYS A 315 -17.59 -2.55 2.91
C LYS A 315 -18.07 -3.99 2.67
N ARG A 316 -17.39 -4.72 1.75
CA ARG A 316 -17.70 -6.14 1.51
C ARG A 316 -17.34 -7.00 2.72
N LEU A 317 -16.20 -6.70 3.37
CA LEU A 317 -15.76 -7.42 4.57
C LEU A 317 -16.71 -7.19 5.76
N LEU A 318 -17.17 -5.96 5.97
CA LEU A 318 -18.13 -5.62 7.04
C LEU A 318 -19.48 -6.32 6.81
N ASN A 319 -20.02 -6.23 5.59
CA ASN A 319 -21.30 -6.87 5.26
C ASN A 319 -21.23 -8.41 5.37
N ALA A 320 -20.10 -9.04 5.05
CA ALA A 320 -19.92 -10.48 5.22
C ALA A 320 -19.87 -10.90 6.70
N GLY A 321 -19.53 -10.00 7.62
CA GLY A 321 -19.57 -10.21 9.07
C GLY A 321 -20.99 -10.12 9.66
N GLU A 322 -21.87 -9.30 9.06
CA GLU A 322 -23.26 -9.15 9.51
C GLU A 322 -24.17 -10.35 9.17
N VAL A 323 -23.77 -11.18 8.20
CA VAL A 323 -24.54 -12.40 7.81
C VAL A 323 -24.31 -13.60 8.74
N ARG A 324 -23.47 -13.48 9.77
CA ARG A 324 -23.14 -14.55 10.71
C ARG A 324 -23.67 -14.35 12.14
N LEU A 325 -24.73 -13.55 12.31
CA LEU A 325 -25.48 -13.44 13.57
C LEU A 325 -26.83 -14.12 13.45
#